data_b2b25f56c1fa23d7cd4190757d069fbd
#
_entry.id   b2b25f56c1fa23d7cd4190757d069fbd
#
_cell.length_a   1.000
_cell.length_b   1.000
_cell.length_c   1.000
_cell.angle_alpha   90.00
_cell.angle_beta   90.00
_cell.angle_gamma   90.00
#
_symmetry.space_group_name_H-M   'P 1'
#
loop_
_entity.id
_entity.type
_entity.pdbx_description
1 polymer ?
#
loop_
_entity_poly.entity_id
_entity_poly.type
_entity_poly.pdbx_seq_one_letter_code
_entity_poly.pdbx_strand_id
1 'polypeptide(L)'
;KRISNTYLICENTVEYRRTAVIKLDTPDGADNSLRETVEQFKHCANTASEWCWHGDDGYHVTSKAKAERALYDQLRDETDLTANLVQKGIRRAVEAVKSGVERLKRGENTSRPYFSADSAVYDKRSATFYRDHVSLSTVDGRIECDYILPDNSEKPPTKYVSDEGFEFRMAHLQYRDGDWYLHASMRKVE
;
A
#
# COMPACT_ATOMS: atom_id res chain seq x y z
N LYS A 1 -38.63 -43.74 0.86
CA LYS A 1 -37.35 -43.03 0.81
C LYS A 1 -37.58 -41.72 0.06
N ARG A 2 -37.64 -40.60 0.80
CA ARG A 2 -37.63 -39.24 0.25
C ARG A 2 -36.20 -38.82 0.02
N ILE A 3 -35.83 -38.56 -1.22
CA ILE A 3 -34.54 -37.93 -1.58
C ILE A 3 -34.76 -36.44 -1.49
N SER A 4 -34.21 -35.80 -0.47
CA SER A 4 -34.13 -34.34 -0.38
C SER A 4 -33.08 -33.84 -1.37
N ASN A 5 -33.54 -33.25 -2.45
CA ASN A 5 -32.70 -32.55 -3.41
C ASN A 5 -32.40 -31.15 -2.83
N THR A 6 -31.35 -31.02 -2.05
CA THR A 6 -30.84 -29.73 -1.60
C THR A 6 -30.07 -29.10 -2.77
N TYR A 7 -30.68 -28.22 -3.52
CA TYR A 7 -29.98 -27.37 -4.48
C TYR A 7 -29.14 -26.40 -3.68
N LEU A 8 -27.81 -26.62 -3.68
CA LEU A 8 -26.85 -25.59 -3.33
C LEU A 8 -26.90 -24.52 -4.40
N ILE A 9 -27.58 -23.43 -4.09
CA ILE A 9 -27.52 -22.19 -4.89
C ILE A 9 -26.10 -21.65 -4.62
N CYS A 10 -25.18 -21.83 -5.55
CA CYS A 10 -23.96 -21.05 -5.61
C CYS A 10 -24.37 -19.62 -5.97
N GLU A 11 -24.49 -18.75 -4.99
CA GLU A 11 -24.60 -17.32 -5.23
C GLU A 11 -23.31 -16.90 -5.96
N ASN A 12 -23.43 -16.51 -7.22
CA ASN A 12 -22.36 -15.93 -8.01
C ASN A 12 -22.08 -14.53 -7.45
N THR A 13 -21.24 -14.45 -6.43
CA THR A 13 -20.76 -13.17 -5.89
C THR A 13 -19.78 -12.56 -6.87
N VAL A 14 -20.12 -11.37 -7.38
CA VAL A 14 -19.24 -10.59 -8.26
C VAL A 14 -18.44 -9.60 -7.43
N GLU A 15 -17.12 -9.65 -7.56
CA GLU A 15 -16.23 -8.73 -6.86
C GLU A 15 -15.78 -7.61 -7.80
N TYR A 16 -16.07 -6.38 -7.42
CA TYR A 16 -15.61 -5.17 -8.11
C TYR A 16 -14.43 -4.57 -7.37
N ARG A 17 -13.34 -4.29 -8.09
CA ARG A 17 -12.19 -3.53 -7.57
C ARG A 17 -12.03 -2.24 -8.36
N ARG A 18 -11.85 -1.14 -7.64
CA ARG A 18 -11.64 0.19 -8.21
C ARG A 18 -10.52 0.90 -7.46
N THR A 19 -9.86 1.82 -8.15
CA THR A 19 -8.91 2.74 -7.52
C THR A 19 -9.49 4.15 -7.57
N ALA A 20 -9.63 4.76 -6.41
CA ALA A 20 -9.98 6.17 -6.27
C ALA A 20 -8.70 6.97 -6.04
N VAL A 21 -8.46 8.00 -6.86
CA VAL A 21 -7.37 8.95 -6.67
C VAL A 21 -7.95 10.19 -5.98
N ILE A 22 -7.62 10.37 -4.72
CA ILE A 22 -8.20 11.38 -3.85
C ILE A 22 -7.09 12.38 -3.50
N LYS A 23 -7.32 13.67 -3.77
CA LYS A 23 -6.47 14.73 -3.27
C LYS A 23 -6.75 14.95 -1.79
N LEU A 24 -5.70 15.14 -1.00
CA LEU A 24 -5.80 15.37 0.44
C LEU A 24 -5.65 16.84 0.77
N ASP A 25 -6.49 17.31 1.68
CA ASP A 25 -6.25 18.54 2.42
C ASP A 25 -5.50 18.20 3.70
N THR A 26 -4.26 18.63 3.78
CA THR A 26 -3.37 18.30 4.90
C THR A 26 -3.37 19.42 5.92
N PRO A 27 -3.50 19.13 7.23
CA PRO A 27 -3.45 20.17 8.24
C PRO A 27 -2.10 20.90 8.27
N ASP A 28 -2.10 22.11 8.77
CA ASP A 28 -0.90 22.94 8.89
C ASP A 28 0.20 22.20 9.67
N GLY A 29 1.40 22.20 9.10
CA GLY A 29 2.56 21.52 9.70
C GLY A 29 2.66 20.00 9.44
N ALA A 30 1.65 19.36 8.87
CA ALA A 30 1.64 17.93 8.60
C ALA A 30 2.57 17.52 7.44
N ASP A 31 2.89 18.43 6.54
CA ASP A 31 3.71 18.14 5.35
C ASP A 31 5.08 17.54 5.71
N ASN A 32 5.75 18.09 6.72
CA ASN A 32 7.06 17.60 7.16
C ASN A 32 6.98 16.15 7.67
N SER A 33 6.01 15.83 8.51
CA SER A 33 5.81 14.47 9.04
C SER A 33 5.45 13.47 7.94
N LEU A 34 4.64 13.87 6.97
CA LEU A 34 4.29 13.04 5.82
C LEU A 34 5.50 12.78 4.92
N ARG A 35 6.30 13.81 4.64
CA ARG A 35 7.55 13.69 3.86
C ARG A 35 8.54 12.78 4.54
N GLU A 36 8.80 13.00 5.82
CA GLU A 36 9.73 12.18 6.60
C GLU A 36 9.26 10.71 6.63
N THR A 37 7.96 10.48 6.80
CA THR A 37 7.37 9.14 6.75
C THR A 37 7.63 8.45 5.41
N VAL A 38 7.45 9.17 4.30
CA VAL A 38 7.67 8.64 2.95
C VAL A 38 9.17 8.39 2.70
N GLU A 39 10.06 9.28 3.15
CA GLU A 39 11.51 9.09 3.01
C GLU A 39 11.99 7.86 3.80
N GLN A 40 11.58 7.71 5.04
CA GLN A 40 11.92 6.54 5.84
C GLN A 40 11.30 5.26 5.26
N PHE A 41 10.10 5.31 4.69
CA PHE A 41 9.50 4.18 3.98
C PHE A 41 10.30 3.80 2.72
N LYS A 42 10.78 4.77 1.95
CA LYS A 42 11.68 4.54 0.80
C LYS A 42 13.00 3.91 1.26
N HIS A 43 13.55 4.39 2.37
CA HIS A 43 14.76 3.80 2.97
C HIS A 43 14.54 2.30 3.26
N CYS A 44 13.47 1.94 3.96
CA CYS A 44 13.12 0.53 4.22
C CYS A 44 13.00 -0.29 2.92
N ALA A 45 12.31 0.25 1.92
CA ALA A 45 12.10 -0.45 0.66
C ALA A 45 13.40 -0.63 -0.14
N ASN A 46 14.27 0.37 -0.18
CA ASN A 46 15.54 0.30 -0.90
C ASN A 46 16.56 -0.60 -0.21
N THR A 47 16.68 -0.52 1.12
CA THR A 47 17.52 -1.44 1.91
C THR A 47 17.07 -2.88 1.72
N ALA A 48 15.78 -3.14 1.78
CA ALA A 48 15.25 -4.48 1.55
C ALA A 48 15.41 -4.94 0.10
N SER A 49 15.29 -4.05 -0.89
CA SER A 49 15.53 -4.37 -2.29
C SER A 49 16.98 -4.78 -2.54
N GLU A 50 17.92 -4.05 -1.96
CA GLU A 50 19.35 -4.35 -2.05
C GLU A 50 19.69 -5.70 -1.44
N TRP A 51 19.26 -5.94 -0.21
CA TRP A 51 19.47 -7.20 0.47
C TRP A 51 18.83 -8.39 -0.27
N CYS A 52 17.58 -8.25 -0.71
CA CYS A 52 16.88 -9.31 -1.44
C CYS A 52 17.47 -9.59 -2.83
N TRP A 53 17.99 -8.56 -3.49
CA TRP A 53 18.59 -8.72 -4.82
C TRP A 53 19.94 -9.45 -4.77
N HIS A 54 20.76 -9.13 -3.81
CA HIS A 54 22.07 -9.80 -3.63
C HIS A 54 21.93 -11.14 -2.92
N GLY A 55 20.99 -11.28 -2.00
CA GLY A 55 20.75 -12.51 -1.23
C GLY A 55 21.85 -12.84 -0.24
N ASP A 56 21.67 -13.94 0.49
CA ASP A 56 22.68 -14.41 1.47
C ASP A 56 23.80 -15.25 0.83
N ASP A 57 23.46 -16.05 -0.19
CA ASP A 57 24.36 -17.03 -0.83
C ASP A 57 24.49 -16.77 -2.34
N GLY A 58 24.34 -15.51 -2.76
CA GLY A 58 24.35 -15.13 -4.18
C GLY A 58 23.05 -15.47 -4.94
N TYR A 59 22.02 -15.91 -4.24
CA TYR A 59 20.70 -16.15 -4.80
C TYR A 59 19.71 -15.08 -4.35
N HIS A 60 18.89 -14.59 -5.27
CA HIS A 60 17.84 -13.61 -4.96
C HIS A 60 16.85 -14.13 -3.91
N VAL A 61 16.54 -13.30 -2.92
CA VAL A 61 15.54 -13.63 -1.90
C VAL A 61 14.17 -13.08 -2.31
N THR A 62 13.22 -13.99 -2.52
CA THR A 62 11.83 -13.65 -2.90
C THR A 62 10.81 -14.05 -1.83
N SER A 63 11.27 -14.45 -0.64
CA SER A 63 10.44 -14.80 0.50
C SER A 63 10.27 -13.62 1.44
N LYS A 64 9.01 -13.18 1.63
CA LYS A 64 8.65 -12.11 2.57
C LYS A 64 9.08 -12.45 4.00
N ALA A 65 8.82 -13.68 4.44
CA ALA A 65 9.16 -14.12 5.79
C ALA A 65 10.69 -14.13 6.03
N LYS A 66 11.50 -14.52 5.03
CA LYS A 66 12.97 -14.49 5.14
C LYS A 66 13.47 -13.05 5.22
N ALA A 67 12.97 -12.17 4.37
CA ALA A 67 13.36 -10.76 4.36
C ALA A 67 12.94 -10.03 5.65
N GLU A 68 11.72 -10.24 6.13
CA GLU A 68 11.26 -9.64 7.39
C GLU A 68 12.11 -10.13 8.57
N ARG A 69 12.41 -11.41 8.67
CA ARG A 69 13.25 -11.94 9.75
C ARG A 69 14.66 -11.36 9.75
N ALA A 70 15.22 -11.09 8.57
CA ALA A 70 16.58 -10.56 8.44
C ALA A 70 16.68 -9.05 8.70
N LEU A 71 15.66 -8.28 8.32
CA LEU A 71 15.78 -6.83 8.22
C LEU A 71 14.87 -6.05 9.20
N TYR A 72 13.84 -6.71 9.77
CA TYR A 72 12.82 -5.99 10.54
C TYR A 72 13.41 -5.25 11.73
N ASP A 73 14.19 -5.91 12.57
CA ASP A 73 14.72 -5.31 13.79
C ASP A 73 15.67 -4.14 13.46
N GLN A 74 16.57 -4.33 12.50
CA GLN A 74 17.46 -3.27 12.01
C GLN A 74 16.67 -2.06 11.53
N LEU A 75 15.71 -2.24 10.65
CA LEU A 75 14.92 -1.14 10.08
C LEU A 75 14.00 -0.47 11.12
N ARG A 76 13.58 -1.21 12.16
CA ARG A 76 12.87 -0.63 13.30
C ARG A 76 13.76 0.27 14.14
N ASP A 77 15.04 -0.08 14.28
CA ASP A 77 16.02 0.73 15.02
C ASP A 77 16.49 1.94 14.21
N GLU A 78 16.50 1.85 12.89
CA GLU A 78 16.92 2.93 11.98
C GLU A 78 15.81 3.95 11.66
N THR A 79 14.54 3.65 11.97
CA THR A 79 13.41 4.49 11.57
C THR A 79 12.41 4.71 12.70
N ASP A 80 11.68 5.84 12.63
CA ASP A 80 10.57 6.17 13.54
C ASP A 80 9.22 5.64 13.02
N LEU A 81 9.24 4.84 11.96
CA LEU A 81 8.03 4.26 11.38
C LEU A 81 7.35 3.27 12.31
N THR A 82 6.04 3.17 12.22
CA THR A 82 5.32 2.07 12.90
C THR A 82 5.71 0.71 12.32
N ALA A 83 5.61 -0.34 13.13
CA ALA A 83 5.92 -1.72 12.74
C ALA A 83 5.27 -2.14 11.41
N ASN A 84 4.02 -1.73 11.18
CA ASN A 84 3.31 -2.05 9.95
C ASN A 84 3.93 -1.38 8.71
N LEU A 85 4.34 -0.11 8.82
CA LEU A 85 4.96 0.61 7.71
C LEU A 85 6.33 0.02 7.36
N VAL A 86 7.15 -0.36 8.35
CA VAL A 86 8.42 -1.07 8.10
C VAL A 86 8.16 -2.38 7.37
N GLN A 87 7.24 -3.21 7.84
CA GLN A 87 6.88 -4.46 7.17
C GLN A 87 6.37 -4.22 5.74
N LYS A 88 5.59 -3.16 5.51
CA LYS A 88 5.10 -2.80 4.16
C LYS A 88 6.24 -2.39 3.23
N GLY A 89 7.23 -1.65 3.72
CA GLY A 89 8.43 -1.29 2.95
C GLY A 89 9.19 -2.54 2.51
N ILE A 90 9.47 -3.46 3.44
CA ILE A 90 10.14 -4.74 3.15
C ILE A 90 9.35 -5.56 2.13
N ARG A 91 8.05 -5.73 2.33
CA ARG A 91 7.18 -6.54 1.44
C ARG A 91 7.09 -5.95 0.04
N ARG A 92 7.03 -4.63 -0.08
CA ARG A 92 7.05 -3.95 -1.38
C ARG A 92 8.33 -4.26 -2.17
N ALA A 93 9.47 -4.23 -1.49
CA ALA A 93 10.76 -4.58 -2.09
C ALA A 93 10.80 -6.04 -2.55
N VAL A 94 10.36 -6.98 -1.70
CA VAL A 94 10.32 -8.42 -2.04
C VAL A 94 9.45 -8.67 -3.27
N GLU A 95 8.30 -8.02 -3.37
CA GLU A 95 7.41 -8.15 -4.55
C GLU A 95 8.06 -7.62 -5.82
N ALA A 96 8.75 -6.48 -5.75
CA ALA A 96 9.47 -5.91 -6.88
C ALA A 96 10.66 -6.79 -7.31
N VAL A 97 11.44 -7.30 -6.35
CA VAL A 97 12.55 -8.24 -6.61
C VAL A 97 12.02 -9.52 -7.23
N LYS A 98 10.93 -10.09 -6.70
CA LYS A 98 10.29 -11.28 -7.28
C LYS A 98 9.90 -11.05 -8.74
N SER A 99 9.29 -9.92 -9.05
CA SER A 99 8.94 -9.56 -10.43
C SER A 99 10.16 -9.43 -11.33
N GLY A 100 11.24 -8.82 -10.82
CA GLY A 100 12.53 -8.73 -11.54
C GLY A 100 13.13 -10.12 -11.81
N VAL A 101 13.15 -11.00 -10.82
CA VAL A 101 13.65 -12.38 -10.95
C VAL A 101 12.84 -13.18 -11.97
N GLU A 102 11.51 -13.06 -11.99
CA GLU A 102 10.68 -13.72 -13.02
C GLU A 102 10.96 -13.20 -14.44
N ARG A 103 11.32 -11.92 -14.59
CA ARG A 103 11.77 -11.37 -15.86
C ARG A 103 13.13 -11.95 -16.28
N LEU A 104 14.09 -12.03 -15.35
CA LEU A 104 15.39 -12.68 -15.60
C LEU A 104 15.23 -14.13 -16.08
N LYS A 105 14.33 -14.91 -15.44
CA LYS A 105 14.04 -16.29 -15.85
C LYS A 105 13.48 -16.40 -17.27
N ARG A 106 12.82 -15.35 -17.77
CA ARG A 106 12.35 -15.28 -19.16
C ARG A 106 13.40 -14.77 -20.13
N GLY A 107 14.64 -14.53 -19.68
CA GLY A 107 15.73 -14.00 -20.50
C GLY A 107 15.65 -12.49 -20.75
N GLU A 108 14.79 -11.77 -20.02
CA GLU A 108 14.70 -10.32 -20.10
C GLU A 108 15.83 -9.67 -19.29
N ASN A 109 16.43 -8.62 -19.84
CA ASN A 109 17.40 -7.82 -19.09
C ASN A 109 16.68 -6.97 -18.03
N THR A 110 17.08 -7.10 -16.78
CA THR A 110 16.51 -6.33 -15.67
C THR A 110 17.56 -6.06 -14.59
N SER A 111 17.41 -4.95 -13.89
CA SER A 111 18.27 -4.53 -12.80
C SER A 111 17.53 -4.58 -11.46
N ARG A 112 18.29 -4.39 -10.38
CA ARG A 112 17.73 -4.27 -9.04
C ARG A 112 16.63 -3.19 -8.99
N PRO A 113 15.44 -3.49 -8.45
CA PRO A 113 14.42 -2.49 -8.23
C PRO A 113 14.90 -1.37 -7.30
N TYR A 114 14.64 -0.13 -7.69
CA TYR A 114 14.94 1.07 -6.90
C TYR A 114 13.69 1.93 -6.76
N PHE A 115 13.41 2.38 -5.54
CA PHE A 115 12.22 3.18 -5.21
C PHE A 115 12.63 4.65 -5.07
N SER A 116 12.30 5.45 -6.08
CA SER A 116 12.56 6.90 -6.13
C SER A 116 11.32 7.74 -5.87
N ALA A 117 10.13 7.19 -6.12
CA ALA A 117 8.88 7.93 -5.98
C ALA A 117 8.57 8.24 -4.51
N ASP A 118 8.09 9.46 -4.25
CA ASP A 118 7.66 9.92 -2.94
C ASP A 118 6.30 9.30 -2.58
N SER A 119 6.33 8.03 -2.18
CA SER A 119 5.13 7.26 -1.87
C SER A 119 5.34 6.22 -0.77
N ALA A 120 4.30 6.03 0.05
CA ALA A 120 4.24 4.99 1.07
C ALA A 120 2.95 4.17 0.94
N VAL A 121 2.97 2.91 1.40
CA VAL A 121 1.83 2.00 1.32
C VAL A 121 1.16 1.86 2.68
N TYR A 122 -0.14 2.09 2.70
CA TYR A 122 -0.98 2.00 3.88
C TYR A 122 -2.03 0.90 3.75
N ASP A 123 -2.36 0.26 4.86
CA ASP A 123 -3.51 -0.62 5.00
C ASP A 123 -4.29 -0.30 6.29
N LYS A 124 -5.31 -1.11 6.62
CA LYS A 124 -6.16 -0.92 7.81
C LYS A 124 -5.41 -0.92 9.15
N ARG A 125 -4.12 -1.30 9.20
CA ARG A 125 -3.29 -1.27 10.42
C ARG A 125 -2.56 0.06 10.58
N SER A 126 -2.19 0.70 9.47
CA SER A 126 -1.44 1.97 9.44
C SER A 126 -2.32 3.15 9.07
N ALA A 127 -3.53 2.92 8.55
CA ALA A 127 -4.51 3.95 8.23
C ALA A 127 -5.91 3.57 8.69
N THR A 128 -6.71 4.57 9.02
CA THR A 128 -8.16 4.43 9.20
C THR A 128 -8.83 5.27 8.13
N PHE A 129 -9.63 4.60 7.28
CA PHE A 129 -10.31 5.24 6.17
C PHE A 129 -11.75 5.55 6.57
N TYR A 130 -12.12 6.82 6.53
CA TYR A 130 -13.47 7.33 6.69
C TYR A 130 -14.04 7.73 5.33
N ARG A 131 -15.24 8.28 5.27
CA ARG A 131 -15.87 8.70 4.00
C ARG A 131 -15.48 10.12 3.58
N ASP A 132 -15.05 10.92 4.52
CA ASP A 132 -14.72 12.35 4.37
C ASP A 132 -13.22 12.62 4.60
N HIS A 133 -12.52 11.76 5.33
CA HIS A 133 -11.12 11.92 5.67
C HIS A 133 -10.38 10.59 5.83
N VAL A 134 -9.07 10.65 6.00
CA VAL A 134 -8.22 9.52 6.37
C VAL A 134 -7.33 9.89 7.55
N SER A 135 -7.17 8.95 8.50
CA SER A 135 -6.17 9.06 9.57
C SER A 135 -4.97 8.17 9.23
N LEU A 136 -3.81 8.77 9.03
CA LEU A 136 -2.56 8.10 8.60
C LEU A 136 -1.56 8.03 9.76
N SER A 137 -0.91 6.88 9.95
CA SER A 137 0.25 6.78 10.84
C SER A 137 1.45 7.44 10.18
N THR A 138 2.15 8.27 10.92
CA THR A 138 3.38 8.94 10.50
C THR A 138 4.50 8.72 11.53
N VAL A 139 5.68 9.25 11.27
CA VAL A 139 6.82 9.24 12.21
C VAL A 139 6.50 9.96 13.52
N ASP A 140 5.63 10.98 13.48
CA ASP A 140 5.25 11.80 14.64
C ASP A 140 3.88 11.44 15.23
N GLY A 141 3.32 10.29 14.87
CA GLY A 141 1.99 9.86 15.32
C GLY A 141 0.96 9.79 14.20
N ARG A 142 -0.31 10.03 14.51
CA ARG A 142 -1.38 9.97 13.51
C ARG A 142 -1.78 11.37 13.07
N ILE A 143 -1.98 11.52 11.76
CA ILE A 143 -2.42 12.76 11.12
C ILE A 143 -3.74 12.47 10.39
N GLU A 144 -4.71 13.35 10.56
CA GLU A 144 -5.99 13.31 9.83
C GLU A 144 -5.93 14.29 8.66
N CYS A 145 -6.27 13.80 7.49
CA CYS A 145 -6.31 14.58 6.25
C CYS A 145 -7.69 14.46 5.63
N ASP A 146 -8.33 15.59 5.35
CA ASP A 146 -9.64 15.63 4.71
C ASP A 146 -9.53 15.29 3.22
N TYR A 147 -10.60 14.75 2.64
CA TYR A 147 -10.65 14.48 1.22
C TYR A 147 -11.14 15.72 0.45
N ILE A 148 -10.37 16.11 -0.56
CA ILE A 148 -10.84 17.07 -1.57
C ILE A 148 -11.49 16.29 -2.69
N LEU A 149 -12.82 16.17 -2.65
CA LEU A 149 -13.61 15.44 -3.62
C LEU A 149 -14.30 16.41 -4.60
N PRO A 150 -14.37 16.06 -5.91
CA PRO A 150 -15.19 16.79 -6.87
C PRO A 150 -16.68 16.75 -6.48
N ASP A 151 -17.42 17.82 -6.75
CA ASP A 151 -18.86 17.94 -6.43
C ASP A 151 -19.74 16.93 -7.20
N ASN A 152 -19.23 16.30 -8.23
CA ASN A 152 -19.97 15.35 -9.05
C ASN A 152 -19.93 13.93 -8.48
N SER A 153 -21.01 13.53 -7.79
CA SER A 153 -21.17 12.18 -7.21
C SER A 153 -21.22 11.04 -8.22
N GLU A 154 -21.47 11.31 -9.49
CA GLU A 154 -21.51 10.31 -10.56
C GLU A 154 -20.12 9.94 -11.10
N LYS A 155 -19.10 10.75 -10.79
CA LYS A 155 -17.73 10.57 -11.29
C LYS A 155 -16.74 10.16 -10.19
N PRO A 156 -15.73 9.34 -10.54
CA PRO A 156 -14.61 9.07 -9.64
C PRO A 156 -13.84 10.36 -9.29
N PRO A 157 -13.25 10.47 -8.08
CA PRO A 157 -13.26 9.49 -6.98
C PRO A 157 -14.54 9.50 -6.15
N THR A 158 -15.34 10.57 -6.21
CA THR A 158 -16.51 10.81 -5.35
C THR A 158 -17.50 9.65 -5.44
N LYS A 159 -17.78 9.15 -6.65
CA LYS A 159 -18.65 8.00 -6.88
C LYS A 159 -18.32 6.79 -6.00
N TYR A 160 -17.03 6.46 -5.87
CA TYR A 160 -16.62 5.27 -5.13
C TYR A 160 -16.52 5.53 -3.63
N VAL A 161 -16.12 6.74 -3.24
CA VAL A 161 -16.00 7.12 -1.84
C VAL A 161 -17.37 7.27 -1.19
N SER A 162 -18.37 7.78 -1.92
CA SER A 162 -19.74 7.98 -1.41
C SER A 162 -20.59 6.69 -1.41
N ASP A 163 -20.23 5.67 -2.21
CA ASP A 163 -20.97 4.40 -2.24
C ASP A 163 -20.57 3.53 -1.04
N GLU A 164 -21.50 3.36 -0.09
CA GLU A 164 -21.31 2.56 1.11
C GLU A 164 -21.00 1.07 0.84
N GLY A 165 -21.37 0.57 -0.36
CA GLY A 165 -21.02 -0.78 -0.81
C GLY A 165 -19.53 -0.97 -1.09
N PHE A 166 -18.77 0.11 -1.34
CA PHE A 166 -17.32 0.03 -1.48
C PHE A 166 -16.61 0.14 -0.13
N GLU A 167 -15.71 -0.80 0.12
CA GLU A 167 -14.80 -0.81 1.26
C GLU A 167 -13.39 -0.40 0.85
N PHE A 168 -12.76 0.47 1.64
CA PHE A 168 -11.33 0.75 1.52
C PHE A 168 -10.51 -0.48 1.93
N ARG A 169 -9.48 -0.83 1.15
CA ARG A 169 -8.61 -1.99 1.42
C ARG A 169 -7.19 -1.57 1.73
N MET A 170 -6.55 -0.88 0.83
CA MET A 170 -5.20 -0.34 0.97
C MET A 170 -5.10 0.95 0.16
N ALA A 171 -4.10 1.75 0.44
CA ALA A 171 -3.83 2.96 -0.30
C ALA A 171 -2.34 3.21 -0.47
N HIS A 172 -1.99 3.91 -1.54
CA HIS A 172 -0.68 4.50 -1.73
C HIS A 172 -0.81 6.00 -1.48
N LEU A 173 -0.16 6.50 -0.45
CA LEU A 173 0.06 7.93 -0.26
C LEU A 173 1.16 8.37 -1.22
N GLN A 174 0.94 9.41 -1.98
CA GLN A 174 1.89 9.93 -2.95
C GLN A 174 1.95 11.46 -2.89
N TYR A 175 3.16 12.00 -2.84
CA TYR A 175 3.39 13.42 -3.07
C TYR A 175 3.66 13.66 -4.55
N ARG A 176 2.95 14.63 -5.14
CA ARG A 176 3.12 15.01 -6.54
C ARG A 176 2.69 16.45 -6.77
N ASP A 177 3.51 17.22 -7.47
CA ASP A 177 3.20 18.58 -7.95
C ASP A 177 2.76 19.55 -6.84
N GLY A 178 3.31 19.39 -5.63
CA GLY A 178 3.00 20.26 -4.49
C GLY A 178 1.87 19.77 -3.59
N ASP A 179 1.21 18.66 -3.93
CA ASP A 179 0.03 18.14 -3.24
C ASP A 179 0.20 16.66 -2.83
N TRP A 180 -0.53 16.26 -1.81
CA TRP A 180 -0.68 14.88 -1.39
C TRP A 180 -1.89 14.22 -2.01
N TYR A 181 -1.70 12.99 -2.50
CA TYR A 181 -2.75 12.17 -3.09
C TYR A 181 -2.80 10.79 -2.43
N LEU A 182 -4.03 10.30 -2.25
CA LEU A 182 -4.30 8.95 -1.78
C LEU A 182 -4.86 8.12 -2.94
N HIS A 183 -4.10 7.15 -3.42
CA HIS A 183 -4.57 6.17 -4.41
C HIS A 183 -5.18 5.00 -3.64
N ALA A 184 -6.47 5.09 -3.35
CA ALA A 184 -7.18 4.13 -2.54
C ALA A 184 -7.75 2.97 -3.37
N SER A 185 -7.34 1.74 -3.04
CA SER A 185 -7.97 0.53 -3.57
C SER A 185 -9.24 0.24 -2.81
N MET A 186 -10.34 0.15 -3.55
CA MET A 186 -11.67 -0.07 -3.00
C MET A 186 -12.27 -1.35 -3.59
N ARG A 187 -13.04 -2.06 -2.77
CA ARG A 187 -13.68 -3.33 -3.12
C ARG A 187 -15.16 -3.28 -2.79
N LYS A 188 -15.98 -3.78 -3.72
CA LYS A 188 -17.42 -4.03 -3.53
C LYS A 188 -17.73 -5.47 -3.94
N VAL A 189 -18.60 -6.13 -3.19
CA VAL A 189 -19.08 -7.49 -3.48
C VAL A 189 -20.59 -7.40 -3.66
N GLU A 190 -21.11 -7.90 -4.79
CA GLU A 190 -22.53 -7.99 -5.12
C GLU A 190 -22.94 -9.44 -5.41
#